data_8279bdf44f430766760a86d48f3ee60f
#
_entry.id   8279bdf44f430766760a86d48f3ee60f
#
_cell.length_a   1.000
_cell.length_b   1.000
_cell.length_c   1.000
_cell.angle_alpha   90.00
_cell.angle_beta   90.00
_cell.angle_gamma   90.00
#
_symmetry.space_group_name_H-M   'P 1'
#
loop_
_entity.id
_entity.type
_entity.pdbx_description
1 polymer ?
#
loop_
_entity_poly.entity_id
_entity_poly.type
_entity_poly.pdbx_seq_one_letter_code
_entity_poly.pdbx_strand_id
1 'polypeptide(L)'
;MHELVQDIQHSLERVKDPTRVEQMEAYMKNNFSFLGVMSGPRKEIFQKHKAQLLQLKPSASWEFIYECWANQYREVQYIAIDFLLANYKKFAQPSDGTALTFILSNQTWWDSLDLVASHSVGHFATKFPTEFKVLAQEWEESEHFWLHRTLLIHQLKYKQKTNLDLLQYYIRTFKSNKEFFIQKAIGWSLREVSKWKPIWVQKVVLEENLQGLAKREALKYVPEA
;
A
#
# COMPACT_ATOMS: atom_id res chain seq x y z
N MET A 1 -23.44 7.88 4.22
CA MET A 1 -22.00 7.68 4.53
C MET A 1 -21.31 8.99 4.92
N HIS A 2 -21.66 10.07 4.27
CA HIS A 2 -21.11 11.41 4.50
C HIS A 2 -21.11 11.86 5.98
N GLU A 3 -22.21 11.70 6.72
CA GLU A 3 -22.28 12.04 8.15
C GLU A 3 -21.25 11.30 9.00
N LEU A 4 -20.98 10.01 8.71
CA LEU A 4 -19.97 9.23 9.45
C LEU A 4 -18.56 9.75 9.21
N VAL A 5 -18.22 10.11 7.97
CA VAL A 5 -16.91 10.68 7.64
C VAL A 5 -16.74 12.07 8.26
N GLN A 6 -17.81 12.88 8.27
CA GLN A 6 -17.81 14.18 8.96
C GLN A 6 -17.59 14.04 10.47
N ASP A 7 -18.24 13.07 11.13
CA ASP A 7 -18.08 12.84 12.57
C ASP A 7 -16.64 12.39 12.90
N ILE A 8 -16.07 11.54 12.07
CA ILE A 8 -14.65 11.14 12.16
C ILE A 8 -13.74 12.35 11.99
N GLN A 9 -13.98 13.19 10.98
CA GLN A 9 -13.19 14.41 10.75
C GLN A 9 -13.29 15.36 11.94
N HIS A 10 -14.49 15.65 12.46
CA HIS A 10 -14.67 16.48 13.64
C HIS A 10 -13.96 15.91 14.88
N SER A 11 -13.94 14.57 15.01
CA SER A 11 -13.20 13.92 16.10
C SER A 11 -11.68 14.11 15.95
N LEU A 12 -11.14 14.10 14.74
CA LEU A 12 -9.73 14.41 14.44
C LEU A 12 -9.43 15.89 14.69
N GLU A 13 -10.31 16.80 14.29
CA GLU A 13 -10.15 18.24 14.49
C GLU A 13 -10.09 18.63 15.98
N ARG A 14 -10.82 17.91 16.86
CA ARG A 14 -10.76 18.12 18.32
C ARG A 14 -9.42 17.78 18.95
N VAL A 15 -8.62 16.94 18.29
CA VAL A 15 -7.30 16.51 18.77
C VAL A 15 -6.16 16.97 17.86
N LYS A 16 -6.44 17.98 17.00
CA LYS A 16 -5.44 18.58 16.11
C LYS A 16 -4.28 19.20 16.87
N ASP A 17 -3.09 19.13 16.28
CA ASP A 17 -1.88 19.75 16.79
C ASP A 17 -1.21 20.60 15.69
N PRO A 18 -1.54 21.92 15.62
CA PRO A 18 -0.99 22.80 14.61
C PRO A 18 0.55 22.87 14.60
N THR A 19 1.21 22.57 15.71
CA THR A 19 2.67 22.62 15.81
C THR A 19 3.36 21.52 15.01
N ARG A 20 2.63 20.47 14.62
CA ARG A 20 3.12 19.32 13.87
C ARG A 20 2.84 19.38 12.37
N VAL A 21 1.92 20.25 11.96
CA VAL A 21 1.40 20.29 10.57
C VAL A 21 2.54 20.48 9.58
N GLU A 22 3.35 21.52 9.76
CA GLU A 22 4.44 21.85 8.84
C GLU A 22 5.43 20.66 8.67
N GLN A 23 5.80 20.01 9.78
CA GLN A 23 6.71 18.86 9.73
C GLN A 23 6.09 17.67 8.99
N MET A 24 4.78 17.39 9.21
CA MET A 24 4.09 16.27 8.57
C MET A 24 3.90 16.51 7.07
N GLU A 25 3.53 17.72 6.68
CA GLU A 25 3.41 18.13 5.28
C GLU A 25 4.77 18.08 4.55
N ALA A 26 5.82 18.63 5.15
CA ALA A 26 7.18 18.58 4.61
C ALA A 26 7.69 17.15 4.44
N TYR A 27 7.40 16.25 5.39
CA TYR A 27 7.75 14.83 5.29
C TYR A 27 7.06 14.15 4.10
N MET A 28 5.84 14.56 3.78
CA MET A 28 5.08 14.10 2.60
C MET A 28 5.34 14.94 1.35
N LYS A 29 6.40 15.75 1.34
CA LYS A 29 6.78 16.62 0.22
C LYS A 29 5.66 17.61 -0.17
N ASN A 30 4.87 18.05 0.82
CA ASN A 30 3.73 18.95 0.67
C ASN A 30 2.66 18.44 -0.32
N ASN A 31 2.53 17.14 -0.47
CA ASN A 31 1.50 16.54 -1.32
C ASN A 31 0.11 16.49 -0.64
N PHE A 32 0.03 16.63 0.68
CA PHE A 32 -1.19 16.48 1.46
C PHE A 32 -1.25 17.47 2.59
N SER A 33 -2.48 17.93 2.92
CA SER A 33 -2.74 18.72 4.12
C SER A 33 -2.96 17.83 5.35
N PHE A 34 -2.52 18.29 6.50
CA PHE A 34 -2.62 17.57 7.76
C PHE A 34 -3.29 18.41 8.85
N LEU A 35 -3.93 17.73 9.80
CA LEU A 35 -4.39 18.29 11.08
C LEU A 35 -3.30 18.24 12.17
N GLY A 36 -2.22 17.53 11.94
CA GLY A 36 -1.14 17.28 12.90
C GLY A 36 -1.43 16.13 13.87
N VAL A 37 -2.42 15.27 13.57
CA VAL A 37 -2.85 14.18 14.46
C VAL A 37 -1.94 12.96 14.29
N MET A 38 -1.22 12.62 15.36
CA MET A 38 -0.35 11.45 15.40
C MET A 38 -1.13 10.12 15.34
N SER A 39 -0.42 9.04 15.05
CA SER A 39 -1.02 7.70 14.87
C SER A 39 -1.76 7.17 16.11
N GLY A 40 -1.33 7.53 17.32
CA GLY A 40 -1.99 7.12 18.58
C GLY A 40 -3.42 7.65 18.68
N PRO A 41 -3.61 8.98 18.78
CA PRO A 41 -4.95 9.60 18.81
C PRO A 41 -5.83 9.21 17.62
N ARG A 42 -5.27 9.11 16.40
CA ARG A 42 -6.01 8.65 15.21
C ARG A 42 -6.56 7.24 15.40
N LYS A 43 -5.75 6.31 15.89
CA LYS A 43 -6.19 4.93 16.16
C LYS A 43 -7.26 4.87 17.25
N GLU A 44 -7.20 5.71 18.26
CA GLU A 44 -8.24 5.80 19.28
C GLU A 44 -9.58 6.25 18.67
N ILE A 45 -9.55 7.23 17.76
CA ILE A 45 -10.73 7.67 17.01
C ILE A 45 -11.27 6.53 16.15
N PHE A 46 -10.41 5.83 15.41
CA PHE A 46 -10.81 4.64 14.66
C PHE A 46 -11.47 3.59 15.56
N GLN A 47 -10.93 3.30 16.74
CA GLN A 47 -11.52 2.33 17.68
C GLN A 47 -12.92 2.74 18.16
N LYS A 48 -13.19 4.04 18.39
CA LYS A 48 -14.53 4.53 18.74
C LYS A 48 -15.58 4.24 17.67
N HIS A 49 -15.21 4.35 16.40
CA HIS A 49 -16.12 4.12 15.26
C HIS A 49 -16.11 2.67 14.74
N LYS A 50 -15.16 1.85 15.22
CA LYS A 50 -14.89 0.51 14.67
C LYS A 50 -16.09 -0.40 14.63
N ALA A 51 -16.88 -0.44 15.69
CA ALA A 51 -18.04 -1.34 15.76
C ALA A 51 -19.06 -1.05 14.64
N GLN A 52 -19.32 0.22 14.37
CA GLN A 52 -20.18 0.67 13.27
C GLN A 52 -19.56 0.38 11.90
N LEU A 53 -18.29 0.70 11.71
CA LEU A 53 -17.56 0.48 10.47
C LEU A 53 -17.52 -1.01 10.08
N LEU A 54 -17.28 -1.91 11.05
CA LEU A 54 -17.18 -3.36 10.77
C LEU A 54 -18.50 -4.01 10.40
N GLN A 55 -19.65 -3.33 10.53
CA GLN A 55 -20.97 -3.79 10.11
C GLN A 55 -21.35 -3.32 8.70
N LEU A 56 -20.54 -2.50 8.06
CA LEU A 56 -20.80 -2.03 6.71
C LEU A 56 -20.80 -3.20 5.72
N LYS A 57 -21.82 -3.19 4.83
CA LYS A 57 -21.87 -4.09 3.67
C LYS A 57 -20.74 -3.73 2.67
N PRO A 58 -20.38 -4.62 1.75
CA PRO A 58 -19.28 -4.36 0.81
C PRO A 58 -19.40 -3.03 0.05
N SER A 59 -20.56 -2.72 -0.53
CA SER A 59 -20.77 -1.45 -1.24
C SER A 59 -20.59 -0.22 -0.34
N ALA A 60 -21.21 -0.25 0.85
CA ALA A 60 -21.10 0.83 1.82
C ALA A 60 -19.65 0.96 2.38
N SER A 61 -18.90 -0.14 2.44
CA SER A 61 -17.47 -0.10 2.80
C SER A 61 -16.66 0.69 1.78
N TRP A 62 -16.92 0.47 0.48
CA TRP A 62 -16.24 1.23 -0.56
C TRP A 62 -16.70 2.69 -0.62
N GLU A 63 -18.00 2.98 -0.43
CA GLU A 63 -18.48 4.37 -0.29
C GLU A 63 -17.76 5.11 0.83
N PHE A 64 -17.61 4.48 2.01
CA PHE A 64 -16.87 5.05 3.13
C PHE A 64 -15.41 5.35 2.75
N ILE A 65 -14.73 4.40 2.09
CA ILE A 65 -13.34 4.55 1.66
C ILE A 65 -13.21 5.70 0.65
N TYR A 66 -14.11 5.77 -0.35
CA TYR A 66 -14.07 6.84 -1.35
C TYR A 66 -14.28 8.23 -0.74
N GLU A 67 -15.22 8.37 0.19
CA GLU A 67 -15.44 9.64 0.87
C GLU A 67 -14.23 10.05 1.73
N CYS A 68 -13.63 9.10 2.44
CA CYS A 68 -12.38 9.37 3.15
C CYS A 68 -11.24 9.75 2.18
N TRP A 69 -11.17 9.11 1.01
CA TRP A 69 -10.12 9.37 0.01
C TRP A 69 -10.26 10.74 -0.64
N ALA A 70 -11.49 11.22 -0.80
CA ALA A 70 -11.79 12.56 -1.31
C ALA A 70 -11.57 13.67 -0.28
N ASN A 71 -11.30 13.32 0.99
CA ASN A 71 -11.09 14.31 2.04
C ASN A 71 -9.76 15.04 1.88
N GLN A 72 -9.74 16.34 2.24
CA GLN A 72 -8.55 17.16 2.15
C GLN A 72 -7.45 16.77 3.15
N TYR A 73 -7.83 16.20 4.32
CA TYR A 73 -6.86 15.87 5.37
C TYR A 73 -6.40 14.42 5.28
N ARG A 74 -5.08 14.24 5.28
CA ARG A 74 -4.45 12.91 5.15
C ARG A 74 -4.84 11.97 6.28
N GLU A 75 -5.06 12.47 7.48
CA GLU A 75 -5.49 11.65 8.62
C GLU A 75 -6.85 10.97 8.40
N VAL A 76 -7.78 11.60 7.67
CA VAL A 76 -9.07 10.98 7.31
C VAL A 76 -8.84 9.82 6.33
N GLN A 77 -7.93 9.98 5.36
CA GLN A 77 -7.54 8.90 4.45
C GLN A 77 -6.88 7.75 5.23
N TYR A 78 -6.07 8.04 6.25
CA TYR A 78 -5.50 7.00 7.12
C TYR A 78 -6.56 6.22 7.91
N ILE A 79 -7.69 6.81 8.27
CA ILE A 79 -8.82 6.08 8.88
C ILE A 79 -9.39 5.04 7.89
N ALA A 80 -9.50 5.39 6.60
CA ALA A 80 -9.90 4.41 5.57
C ALA A 80 -8.88 3.27 5.44
N ILE A 81 -7.59 3.55 5.56
CA ILE A 81 -6.55 2.51 5.57
C ILE A 81 -6.67 1.63 6.80
N ASP A 82 -6.81 2.21 8.00
CA ASP A 82 -7.03 1.45 9.24
C ASP A 82 -8.27 0.55 9.13
N PHE A 83 -9.35 1.02 8.46
CA PHE A 83 -10.53 0.23 8.17
C PHE A 83 -10.26 -0.91 7.17
N LEU A 84 -9.56 -0.65 6.06
CA LEU A 84 -9.16 -1.68 5.09
C LEU A 84 -8.33 -2.79 5.77
N LEU A 85 -7.33 -2.41 6.55
CA LEU A 85 -6.48 -3.36 7.26
C LEU A 85 -7.27 -4.24 8.25
N ALA A 86 -8.29 -3.66 8.90
CA ALA A 86 -9.10 -4.35 9.88
C ALA A 86 -10.18 -5.26 9.25
N ASN A 87 -10.73 -4.90 8.08
CA ASN A 87 -11.98 -5.46 7.59
C ASN A 87 -11.97 -5.98 6.15
N TYR A 88 -11.03 -5.59 5.29
CA TYR A 88 -11.05 -5.94 3.87
C TYR A 88 -11.25 -7.43 3.61
N LYS A 89 -10.58 -8.28 4.37
CA LYS A 89 -10.70 -9.75 4.23
C LYS A 89 -12.14 -10.27 4.35
N LYS A 90 -13.00 -9.56 5.09
CA LYS A 90 -14.40 -9.96 5.31
C LYS A 90 -15.31 -9.55 4.17
N PHE A 91 -15.07 -8.37 3.58
CA PHE A 91 -15.94 -7.81 2.55
C PHE A 91 -15.38 -7.90 1.12
N ALA A 92 -14.15 -8.40 0.95
CA ALA A 92 -13.49 -8.52 -0.37
C ALA A 92 -14.32 -9.30 -1.39
N GLN A 93 -14.53 -8.70 -2.55
CA GLN A 93 -15.32 -9.23 -3.68
C GLN A 93 -14.44 -9.33 -4.94
N PRO A 94 -14.77 -10.22 -5.89
CA PRO A 94 -14.07 -10.32 -7.19
C PRO A 94 -14.07 -8.99 -7.97
N SER A 95 -15.09 -8.17 -7.78
CA SER A 95 -15.27 -6.87 -8.45
C SER A 95 -14.46 -5.72 -7.88
N ASP A 96 -13.68 -5.94 -6.81
CA ASP A 96 -12.97 -4.86 -6.11
C ASP A 96 -11.78 -4.26 -6.92
N GLY A 97 -11.42 -4.86 -8.05
CA GLY A 97 -10.28 -4.41 -8.86
C GLY A 97 -10.31 -2.92 -9.19
N THR A 98 -11.47 -2.41 -9.64
CA THR A 98 -11.64 -0.98 -9.95
C THR A 98 -11.44 -0.09 -8.72
N ALA A 99 -11.99 -0.50 -7.58
CA ALA A 99 -11.87 0.25 -6.33
C ALA A 99 -10.42 0.27 -5.82
N LEU A 100 -9.72 -0.86 -5.88
CA LEU A 100 -8.30 -0.94 -5.55
C LEU A 100 -7.46 -0.07 -6.49
N THR A 101 -7.70 -0.12 -7.80
CA THR A 101 -7.02 0.75 -8.77
C THR A 101 -7.24 2.22 -8.43
N PHE A 102 -8.47 2.62 -8.12
CA PHE A 102 -8.79 4.00 -7.77
C PHE A 102 -7.96 4.51 -6.59
N ILE A 103 -7.95 3.79 -5.47
CA ILE A 103 -7.22 4.23 -4.27
C ILE A 103 -5.69 4.13 -4.41
N LEU A 104 -5.19 3.33 -5.34
CA LEU A 104 -3.77 3.19 -5.66
C LEU A 104 -3.27 4.21 -6.70
N SER A 105 -4.19 4.89 -7.40
CA SER A 105 -3.85 5.87 -8.44
C SER A 105 -4.18 7.30 -8.05
N ASN A 106 -5.11 7.50 -7.11
CA ASN A 106 -5.58 8.83 -6.73
C ASN A 106 -5.16 9.15 -5.30
N GLN A 107 -4.75 10.39 -5.04
CA GLN A 107 -4.29 10.84 -3.72
C GLN A 107 -3.23 9.89 -3.11
N THR A 108 -2.40 9.28 -3.96
CA THR A 108 -1.51 8.18 -3.59
C THR A 108 -0.12 8.68 -3.27
N TRP A 109 0.45 8.11 -2.20
CA TRP A 109 1.84 8.25 -1.83
C TRP A 109 2.30 6.95 -1.15
N TRP A 110 3.59 6.74 -0.94
CA TRP A 110 4.14 5.49 -0.40
C TRP A 110 3.55 5.08 0.95
N ASP A 111 3.18 6.03 1.80
CA ASP A 111 2.64 5.82 3.15
C ASP A 111 1.29 5.08 3.17
N SER A 112 0.43 5.36 2.20
CA SER A 112 -0.86 4.69 2.01
C SER A 112 -0.74 3.46 1.12
N LEU A 113 -0.04 3.62 -0.01
CA LEU A 113 0.11 2.58 -1.01
C LEU A 113 0.73 1.29 -0.43
N ASP A 114 1.81 1.39 0.31
CA ASP A 114 2.55 0.23 0.81
C ASP A 114 1.69 -0.66 1.71
N LEU A 115 0.80 -0.04 2.50
CA LEU A 115 -0.16 -0.75 3.34
C LEU A 115 -1.27 -1.41 2.50
N VAL A 116 -1.88 -0.67 1.58
CA VAL A 116 -2.94 -1.19 0.71
C VAL A 116 -2.39 -2.31 -0.18
N ALA A 117 -1.25 -2.11 -0.81
CA ALA A 117 -0.61 -3.10 -1.69
C ALA A 117 -0.30 -4.41 -0.96
N SER A 118 0.42 -4.33 0.16
CA SER A 118 0.88 -5.53 0.86
C SER A 118 -0.20 -6.27 1.64
N HIS A 119 -1.32 -5.63 2.00
CA HIS A 119 -2.41 -6.24 2.75
C HIS A 119 -3.65 -6.49 1.90
N SER A 120 -4.25 -5.42 1.33
CA SER A 120 -5.51 -5.54 0.59
C SER A 120 -5.31 -6.17 -0.78
N VAL A 121 -4.37 -5.65 -1.59
CA VAL A 121 -4.06 -6.24 -2.91
C VAL A 121 -3.47 -7.63 -2.75
N GLY A 122 -2.57 -7.84 -1.79
CA GLY A 122 -2.04 -9.17 -1.50
C GLY A 122 -3.14 -10.17 -1.13
N HIS A 123 -4.15 -9.75 -0.33
CA HIS A 123 -5.30 -10.60 -0.04
C HIS A 123 -6.16 -10.86 -1.29
N PHE A 124 -6.44 -9.82 -2.07
CA PHE A 124 -7.20 -9.92 -3.31
C PHE A 124 -6.56 -10.90 -4.30
N ALA A 125 -5.26 -10.76 -4.54
CA ALA A 125 -4.49 -11.63 -5.42
C ALA A 125 -4.52 -13.11 -5.00
N THR A 126 -4.56 -13.37 -3.68
CA THR A 126 -4.64 -14.75 -3.16
C THR A 126 -6.05 -15.31 -3.24
N LYS A 127 -7.07 -14.48 -2.96
CA LYS A 127 -8.47 -14.92 -2.88
C LYS A 127 -9.13 -14.99 -4.27
N PHE A 128 -8.74 -14.11 -5.18
CA PHE A 128 -9.32 -13.97 -6.52
C PHE A 128 -8.20 -13.94 -7.59
N PRO A 129 -7.47 -15.06 -7.77
CA PRO A 129 -6.27 -15.08 -8.63
C PRO A 129 -6.57 -14.82 -10.11
N THR A 130 -7.74 -15.19 -10.59
CA THR A 130 -8.16 -14.97 -11.99
C THR A 130 -8.38 -13.49 -12.26
N GLU A 131 -9.13 -12.83 -11.40
CA GLU A 131 -9.43 -11.39 -11.47
C GLU A 131 -8.16 -10.57 -11.26
N PHE A 132 -7.31 -10.99 -10.32
CA PHE A 132 -6.03 -10.32 -10.10
C PHE A 132 -5.11 -10.44 -11.32
N LYS A 133 -5.11 -11.57 -12.04
CA LYS A 133 -4.29 -11.72 -13.24
C LYS A 133 -4.65 -10.69 -14.31
N VAL A 134 -5.94 -10.47 -14.56
CA VAL A 134 -6.42 -9.45 -15.51
C VAL A 134 -6.01 -8.06 -15.04
N LEU A 135 -6.31 -7.74 -13.78
CA LEU A 135 -5.98 -6.46 -13.17
C LEU A 135 -4.47 -6.17 -13.19
N ALA A 136 -3.65 -7.17 -12.90
CA ALA A 136 -2.20 -7.04 -12.90
C ALA A 136 -1.64 -6.76 -14.31
N GLN A 137 -2.25 -7.33 -15.36
CA GLN A 137 -1.89 -7.02 -16.74
C GLN A 137 -2.22 -5.57 -17.09
N GLU A 138 -3.42 -5.09 -16.74
CA GLU A 138 -3.81 -3.69 -16.94
C GLU A 138 -2.85 -2.72 -16.21
N TRP A 139 -2.44 -3.06 -14.98
CA TRP A 139 -1.50 -2.26 -14.20
C TRP A 139 -0.09 -2.28 -14.79
N GLU A 140 0.36 -3.40 -15.32
CA GLU A 140 1.66 -3.54 -15.97
C GLU A 140 1.74 -2.71 -17.26
N GLU A 141 0.65 -2.70 -18.06
CA GLU A 141 0.54 -1.95 -19.29
C GLU A 141 0.32 -0.44 -19.07
N SER A 142 -0.05 -0.02 -17.86
CA SER A 142 -0.24 1.38 -17.52
C SER A 142 1.10 2.12 -17.39
N GLU A 143 1.07 3.45 -17.58
CA GLU A 143 2.24 4.31 -17.31
C GLU A 143 2.34 4.72 -15.82
N HIS A 144 1.45 4.24 -14.97
CA HIS A 144 1.31 4.70 -13.58
C HIS A 144 2.26 3.96 -12.64
N PHE A 145 3.39 4.53 -12.32
CA PHE A 145 4.45 3.88 -11.55
C PHE A 145 4.03 3.39 -10.14
N TRP A 146 2.99 3.97 -9.51
CA TRP A 146 2.45 3.47 -8.25
C TRP A 146 1.76 2.09 -8.41
N LEU A 147 1.14 1.83 -9.57
CA LEU A 147 0.60 0.50 -9.88
C LEU A 147 1.73 -0.50 -10.11
N HIS A 148 2.81 -0.11 -10.81
CA HIS A 148 4.02 -0.92 -10.95
C HIS A 148 4.65 -1.24 -9.58
N ARG A 149 4.74 -0.23 -8.69
CA ARG A 149 5.19 -0.43 -7.32
C ARG A 149 4.31 -1.45 -6.60
N THR A 150 2.98 -1.37 -6.75
CA THR A 150 2.05 -2.32 -6.15
C THR A 150 2.31 -3.75 -6.62
N LEU A 151 2.53 -3.98 -7.92
CA LEU A 151 2.89 -5.30 -8.46
C LEU A 151 4.18 -5.86 -7.84
N LEU A 152 5.16 -5.02 -7.59
CA LEU A 152 6.43 -5.43 -6.96
C LEU A 152 6.27 -5.79 -5.48
N ILE A 153 5.35 -5.16 -4.74
CA ILE A 153 5.29 -5.28 -3.28
C ILE A 153 4.05 -5.99 -2.74
N HIS A 154 3.06 -6.35 -3.56
CA HIS A 154 1.82 -6.99 -3.06
C HIS A 154 2.06 -8.30 -2.31
N GLN A 155 3.16 -9.01 -2.61
CA GLN A 155 3.52 -10.27 -1.96
C GLN A 155 4.35 -10.11 -0.67
N LEU A 156 4.66 -8.90 -0.19
CA LEU A 156 5.55 -8.68 0.97
C LEU A 156 5.14 -9.42 2.24
N LYS A 157 3.85 -9.74 2.39
CA LYS A 157 3.32 -10.47 3.55
C LYS A 157 3.18 -11.98 3.34
N TYR A 158 3.52 -12.50 2.16
CA TYR A 158 3.36 -13.92 1.84
C TYR A 158 4.45 -14.81 2.47
N LYS A 159 5.58 -14.23 2.87
CA LYS A 159 6.72 -14.98 3.45
C LYS A 159 7.15 -16.10 2.49
N GLN A 160 7.23 -17.33 2.98
CA GLN A 160 7.63 -18.51 2.18
C GLN A 160 6.63 -18.91 1.09
N LYS A 161 5.40 -18.31 1.08
CA LYS A 161 4.39 -18.52 0.02
C LYS A 161 4.54 -17.53 -1.14
N THR A 162 5.55 -16.66 -1.12
CA THR A 162 5.84 -15.73 -2.22
C THR A 162 6.05 -16.53 -3.51
N ASN A 163 5.33 -16.18 -4.57
CA ASN A 163 5.59 -16.70 -5.91
C ASN A 163 6.86 -16.01 -6.45
N LEU A 164 7.98 -16.73 -6.39
CA LEU A 164 9.29 -16.21 -6.75
C LEU A 164 9.42 -15.94 -8.26
N ASP A 165 8.79 -16.76 -9.09
CA ASP A 165 8.83 -16.60 -10.55
C ASP A 165 8.08 -15.33 -10.96
N LEU A 166 6.90 -15.09 -10.37
CA LEU A 166 6.13 -13.87 -10.60
C LEU A 166 6.89 -12.62 -10.09
N LEU A 167 7.53 -12.73 -8.91
CA LEU A 167 8.33 -11.62 -8.39
C LEU A 167 9.51 -11.30 -9.32
N GLN A 168 10.24 -12.32 -9.78
CA GLN A 168 11.35 -12.13 -10.71
C GLN A 168 10.88 -11.57 -12.06
N TYR A 169 9.71 -12.00 -12.55
CA TYR A 169 9.08 -11.44 -13.74
C TYR A 169 8.86 -9.93 -13.60
N TYR A 170 8.21 -9.46 -12.52
CA TYR A 170 8.01 -8.01 -12.31
C TYR A 170 9.32 -7.24 -12.10
N ILE A 171 10.31 -7.85 -11.46
CA ILE A 171 11.64 -7.24 -11.34
C ILE A 171 12.25 -7.04 -12.72
N ARG A 172 12.21 -8.05 -13.58
CA ARG A 172 12.72 -7.98 -14.96
C ARG A 172 12.00 -6.91 -15.77
N THR A 173 10.68 -6.84 -15.66
CA THR A 173 9.85 -5.85 -16.36
C THR A 173 10.20 -4.43 -15.93
N PHE A 174 10.38 -4.18 -14.62
CA PHE A 174 10.49 -2.82 -14.09
C PHE A 174 11.91 -2.39 -13.73
N LYS A 175 12.94 -3.24 -13.81
CA LYS A 175 14.32 -2.92 -13.40
C LYS A 175 14.94 -1.71 -14.12
N SER A 176 14.52 -1.43 -15.34
CA SER A 176 15.00 -0.30 -16.15
C SER A 176 14.37 1.04 -15.75
N ASN A 177 13.25 1.02 -15.03
CA ASN A 177 12.60 2.23 -14.54
C ASN A 177 13.50 2.91 -13.48
N LYS A 178 13.85 4.18 -13.70
CA LYS A 178 14.75 4.96 -12.83
C LYS A 178 14.05 5.62 -11.65
N GLU A 179 12.73 5.51 -11.57
CA GLU A 179 11.94 6.06 -10.47
C GLU A 179 12.42 5.49 -9.13
N PHE A 180 12.72 6.40 -8.18
CA PHE A 180 13.22 6.03 -6.85
C PHE A 180 12.34 4.98 -6.16
N PHE A 181 11.02 5.17 -6.21
CA PHE A 181 10.08 4.29 -5.55
C PHE A 181 9.99 2.89 -6.19
N ILE A 182 10.29 2.76 -7.48
CA ILE A 182 10.37 1.47 -8.17
C ILE A 182 11.66 0.75 -7.76
N GLN A 183 12.81 1.42 -7.82
CA GLN A 183 14.08 0.84 -7.41
C GLN A 183 14.05 0.40 -5.93
N LYS A 184 13.39 1.20 -5.08
CA LYS A 184 13.19 0.87 -3.67
C LYS A 184 12.27 -0.35 -3.49
N ALA A 185 11.20 -0.48 -4.29
CA ALA A 185 10.28 -1.62 -4.26
C ALA A 185 10.97 -2.93 -4.66
N ILE A 186 11.77 -2.91 -5.72
CA ILE A 186 12.58 -4.07 -6.16
C ILE A 186 13.50 -4.52 -5.02
N GLY A 187 14.26 -3.59 -4.46
CA GLY A 187 15.18 -3.92 -3.36
C GLY A 187 14.46 -4.43 -2.12
N TRP A 188 13.33 -3.83 -1.76
CA TRP A 188 12.55 -4.23 -0.57
C TRP A 188 11.93 -5.62 -0.73
N SER A 189 11.30 -5.91 -1.87
CA SER A 189 10.71 -7.23 -2.10
C SER A 189 11.76 -8.35 -2.06
N LEU A 190 12.92 -8.13 -2.67
CA LEU A 190 14.06 -9.08 -2.59
C LEU A 190 14.60 -9.19 -1.16
N ARG A 191 14.71 -8.10 -0.42
CA ARG A 191 15.13 -8.11 0.99
C ARG A 191 14.18 -8.91 1.88
N GLU A 192 12.88 -8.87 1.64
CA GLU A 192 11.93 -9.73 2.38
C GLU A 192 12.16 -11.22 2.06
N VAL A 193 12.44 -11.56 0.81
CA VAL A 193 12.76 -12.94 0.39
C VAL A 193 14.11 -13.39 0.95
N SER A 194 15.10 -12.50 1.06
CA SER A 194 16.43 -12.87 1.54
C SER A 194 16.43 -13.43 2.97
N LYS A 195 15.44 -13.10 3.78
CA LYS A 195 15.27 -13.61 5.15
C LYS A 195 15.12 -15.14 5.22
N TRP A 196 14.74 -15.78 4.12
CA TRP A 196 14.51 -17.24 4.06
C TRP A 196 15.08 -17.91 2.80
N LYS A 197 15.49 -17.15 1.79
CA LYS A 197 16.07 -17.66 0.55
C LYS A 197 17.20 -16.75 0.01
N PRO A 198 18.25 -16.51 0.80
CA PRO A 198 19.30 -15.54 0.46
C PRO A 198 20.05 -15.90 -0.84
N ILE A 199 20.34 -17.17 -1.09
CA ILE A 199 21.04 -17.64 -2.30
C ILE A 199 20.20 -17.32 -3.56
N TRP A 200 18.90 -17.50 -3.53
CA TRP A 200 18.03 -17.13 -4.65
C TRP A 200 18.09 -15.62 -4.92
N VAL A 201 18.10 -14.80 -3.88
CA VAL A 201 18.20 -13.34 -4.04
C VAL A 201 19.53 -12.94 -4.66
N GLN A 202 20.66 -13.55 -4.26
CA GLN A 202 21.97 -13.32 -4.90
C GLN A 202 21.91 -13.65 -6.39
N LYS A 203 21.32 -14.81 -6.73
CA LYS A 203 21.15 -15.25 -8.12
C LYS A 203 20.34 -14.24 -8.93
N VAL A 204 19.17 -13.80 -8.42
CA VAL A 204 18.33 -12.80 -9.10
C VAL A 204 19.06 -11.48 -9.30
N VAL A 205 19.78 -10.99 -8.28
CA VAL A 205 20.55 -9.75 -8.40
C VAL A 205 21.59 -9.81 -9.53
N LEU A 206 22.22 -10.97 -9.72
CA LEU A 206 23.19 -11.19 -10.80
C LEU A 206 22.48 -11.35 -12.16
N GLU A 207 21.48 -12.22 -12.26
CA GLU A 207 20.75 -12.52 -13.51
C GLU A 207 20.06 -11.29 -14.09
N GLU A 208 19.44 -10.48 -13.21
CA GLU A 208 18.75 -9.26 -13.63
C GLU A 208 19.69 -8.05 -13.72
N ASN A 209 20.99 -8.23 -13.44
CA ASN A 209 22.00 -7.17 -13.43
C ASN A 209 21.56 -5.95 -12.62
N LEU A 210 21.02 -6.16 -11.40
CA LEU A 210 20.53 -5.08 -10.55
C LEU A 210 21.71 -4.22 -10.05
N GLN A 211 21.50 -2.91 -10.06
CA GLN A 211 22.51 -1.93 -9.68
C GLN A 211 21.95 -0.93 -8.62
N GLY A 212 22.84 -0.09 -8.11
CA GLY A 212 22.47 1.08 -7.29
C GLY A 212 21.61 0.74 -6.08
N LEU A 213 20.48 1.44 -5.95
CA LEU A 213 19.56 1.34 -4.81
C LEU A 213 18.92 -0.06 -4.69
N ALA A 214 18.44 -0.60 -5.81
CA ALA A 214 17.79 -1.92 -5.82
C ALA A 214 18.73 -3.01 -5.31
N LYS A 215 19.97 -3.07 -5.82
CA LYS A 215 20.99 -4.03 -5.38
C LYS A 215 21.32 -3.87 -3.91
N ARG A 216 21.61 -2.63 -3.46
CA ARG A 216 21.98 -2.35 -2.07
C ARG A 216 20.87 -2.78 -1.09
N GLU A 217 19.62 -2.48 -1.40
CA GLU A 217 18.50 -2.86 -0.55
C GLU A 217 18.24 -4.37 -0.57
N ALA A 218 18.36 -5.03 -1.73
CA ALA A 218 18.16 -6.47 -1.88
C ALA A 218 19.16 -7.28 -1.03
N LEU A 219 20.42 -6.86 -1.01
CA LEU A 219 21.51 -7.58 -0.36
C LEU A 219 21.75 -7.18 1.10
N LYS A 220 20.98 -6.24 1.65
CA LYS A 220 21.19 -5.67 2.98
C LYS A 220 21.36 -6.70 4.12
N TYR A 221 20.72 -7.85 4.03
CA TYR A 221 20.76 -8.92 5.03
C TYR A 221 21.23 -10.26 4.44
N VAL A 222 21.82 -10.23 3.27
CA VAL A 222 22.43 -11.41 2.65
C VAL A 222 23.88 -11.47 3.15
N PRO A 223 24.34 -12.59 3.74
CA PRO A 223 25.74 -12.74 4.13
C PRO A 223 26.67 -12.54 2.94
N GLU A 224 27.80 -11.89 3.18
CA GLU A 224 28.90 -11.89 2.21
C GLU A 224 29.41 -13.33 2.06
N ALA A 225 29.60 -13.75 0.80
CA ALA A 225 30.10 -15.08 0.49
C ALA A 225 31.59 -15.19 0.75
#